data_03cbc6d1d56ef75e9b89d7bd05fc1d67
#
_entry.id   03cbc6d1d56ef75e9b89d7bd05fc1d67
#
_cell.length_a   1.000
_cell.length_b   1.000
_cell.length_c   1.000
_cell.angle_alpha   90.00
_cell.angle_beta   90.00
_cell.angle_gamma   90.00
#
_symmetry.space_group_name_H-M   'P 1'
#
loop_
_entity.id
_entity.type
_entity.pdbx_description
1 polymer ?
#
loop_
_entity_poly.entity_id
_entity_poly.type
_entity_poly.pdbx_seq_one_letter_code
_entity_poly.pdbx_strand_id
1 'polypeptide(L)'
;MGKDVIVACDFSSAAETFAFLDRFEDGKPFVKIGMELFYAEGPSIVRAVKERGHRVFLDLKLHDIPNTVKKAMAVLSSLDADIVNLHAAGTTAMMTAALEGMTRPDGSRPLLIAVTQLTSTDQQSMERDLWIREPIDEVVMHYALTARNAGLDGVVCSPLEAGKVHEVCGAGFLTVTPGVRFSDGAKGDQKRVTTPAEAKAIGSDYIVVGRPITASADPAAAYERCVREFVG
;
A
#
# COMPACT_ATOMS: atom_id res chain seq x y z
N MET A 1 -3.90 13.47 7.98
CA MET A 1 -4.69 12.23 8.02
C MET A 1 -4.28 11.43 9.24
N GLY A 2 -5.21 10.69 9.87
CA GLY A 2 -4.89 9.86 11.03
C GLY A 2 -4.27 8.52 10.60
N LYS A 3 -3.65 7.81 11.56
CA LYS A 3 -3.16 6.44 11.38
C LYS A 3 -4.33 5.47 11.12
N ASP A 4 -4.11 4.46 10.27
CA ASP A 4 -5.14 3.45 9.98
C ASP A 4 -4.52 2.08 9.60
N VAL A 5 -5.32 1.02 9.74
CA VAL A 5 -4.95 -0.35 9.44
C VAL A 5 -5.61 -0.79 8.13
N ILE A 6 -4.82 -1.21 7.16
CA ILE A 6 -5.28 -1.71 5.87
C ILE A 6 -5.17 -3.24 5.87
N VAL A 7 -6.27 -3.94 5.66
CA VAL A 7 -6.31 -5.41 5.58
C VAL A 7 -6.01 -5.86 4.15
N ALA A 8 -4.96 -6.66 3.95
CA ALA A 8 -4.63 -7.20 2.63
C ALA A 8 -5.58 -8.38 2.29
N CYS A 9 -6.55 -8.11 1.41
CA CYS A 9 -7.47 -9.12 0.87
C CYS A 9 -6.83 -9.84 -0.32
N ASP A 10 -5.82 -10.66 -0.04
CA ASP A 10 -5.14 -11.47 -1.05
C ASP A 10 -5.87 -12.83 -1.17
N PHE A 11 -7.11 -12.78 -1.70
CA PHE A 11 -7.99 -13.93 -1.95
C PHE A 11 -8.06 -14.21 -3.45
N SER A 12 -8.39 -15.46 -3.80
CA SER A 12 -8.47 -15.90 -5.19
C SER A 12 -9.79 -15.53 -5.89
N SER A 13 -10.81 -15.11 -5.13
CA SER A 13 -12.15 -14.81 -5.67
C SER A 13 -12.93 -13.76 -4.87
N ALA A 14 -13.93 -13.16 -5.53
CA ALA A 14 -14.91 -12.28 -4.88
C ALA A 14 -15.68 -13.01 -3.78
N ALA A 15 -16.04 -14.28 -4.00
CA ALA A 15 -16.80 -15.07 -3.02
C ALA A 15 -16.03 -15.21 -1.70
N GLU A 16 -14.75 -15.57 -1.76
CA GLU A 16 -13.89 -15.65 -0.57
C GLU A 16 -13.72 -14.29 0.11
N THR A 17 -13.52 -13.25 -0.70
CA THR A 17 -13.38 -11.87 -0.20
C THR A 17 -14.63 -11.44 0.55
N PHE A 18 -15.82 -11.66 0.00
CA PHE A 18 -17.06 -11.27 0.64
C PHE A 18 -17.35 -12.09 1.89
N ALA A 19 -17.14 -13.42 1.85
CA ALA A 19 -17.25 -14.26 3.03
C ALA A 19 -16.34 -13.84 4.18
N PHE A 20 -15.13 -13.34 3.84
CA PHE A 20 -14.23 -12.75 4.83
C PHE A 20 -14.76 -11.41 5.36
N LEU A 21 -15.21 -10.50 4.50
CA LEU A 21 -15.71 -9.18 4.89
C LEU A 21 -17.00 -9.25 5.71
N ASP A 22 -17.85 -10.27 5.46
CA ASP A 22 -19.08 -10.50 6.21
C ASP A 22 -18.84 -10.91 7.68
N ARG A 23 -17.58 -11.24 8.05
CA ARG A 23 -17.19 -11.51 9.45
C ARG A 23 -17.00 -10.24 10.30
N PHE A 24 -17.08 -9.05 9.70
CA PHE A 24 -16.97 -7.76 10.40
C PHE A 24 -18.36 -7.15 10.55
N GLU A 25 -19.09 -7.53 11.61
CA GLU A 25 -20.50 -7.15 11.83
C GLU A 25 -20.69 -5.62 11.92
N ASP A 26 -19.89 -4.96 12.76
CA ASP A 26 -20.00 -3.53 13.08
C ASP A 26 -18.91 -2.66 12.45
N GLY A 27 -17.98 -3.25 11.73
CA GLY A 27 -16.81 -2.56 11.20
C GLY A 27 -16.70 -2.60 9.68
N LYS A 28 -16.15 -1.54 9.10
CA LYS A 28 -15.81 -1.50 7.68
C LYS A 28 -14.29 -1.30 7.55
N PRO A 29 -13.47 -2.37 7.68
CA PRO A 29 -12.04 -2.25 7.56
C PRO A 29 -11.64 -1.62 6.22
N PHE A 30 -10.59 -0.81 6.25
CA PHE A 30 -9.93 -0.37 5.04
C PHE A 30 -9.21 -1.57 4.43
N VAL A 31 -9.46 -1.90 3.18
CA VAL A 31 -8.94 -3.11 2.54
C VAL A 31 -8.02 -2.80 1.37
N LYS A 32 -7.03 -3.66 1.15
CA LYS A 32 -6.18 -3.65 -0.02
C LYS A 32 -6.64 -4.75 -0.99
N ILE A 33 -6.90 -4.37 -2.22
CA ILE A 33 -7.12 -5.29 -3.34
C ILE A 33 -5.81 -5.36 -4.14
N GLY A 34 -5.17 -6.52 -4.12
CA GLY A 34 -3.94 -6.79 -4.85
C GLY A 34 -4.17 -7.32 -6.26
N MET A 35 -3.05 -7.63 -6.96
CA MET A 35 -3.07 -8.09 -8.35
C MET A 35 -3.86 -9.38 -8.54
N GLU A 36 -3.72 -10.38 -7.65
CA GLU A 36 -4.40 -11.67 -7.77
C GLU A 36 -5.91 -11.48 -7.88
N LEU A 37 -6.51 -10.88 -6.87
CA LEU A 37 -7.96 -10.66 -6.83
C LEU A 37 -8.44 -9.74 -7.96
N PHE A 38 -7.70 -8.67 -8.26
CA PHE A 38 -8.08 -7.75 -9.33
C PHE A 38 -8.02 -8.40 -10.72
N TYR A 39 -7.01 -9.22 -11.00
CA TYR A 39 -6.91 -9.89 -12.29
C TYR A 39 -7.89 -11.06 -12.43
N ALA A 40 -8.28 -11.70 -11.32
CA ALA A 40 -9.32 -12.75 -11.33
C ALA A 40 -10.72 -12.16 -11.59
N GLU A 41 -11.06 -11.03 -10.95
CA GLU A 41 -12.44 -10.52 -10.90
C GLU A 41 -12.66 -9.22 -11.72
N GLY A 42 -11.58 -8.61 -12.18
CA GLY A 42 -11.61 -7.34 -12.90
C GLY A 42 -12.03 -6.14 -12.04
N PRO A 43 -12.34 -4.99 -12.66
CA PRO A 43 -12.72 -3.76 -11.95
C PRO A 43 -14.01 -3.86 -11.11
N SER A 44 -14.84 -4.87 -11.37
CA SER A 44 -16.11 -5.11 -10.66
C SER A 44 -15.90 -5.33 -9.16
N ILE A 45 -14.81 -6.00 -8.78
CA ILE A 45 -14.52 -6.27 -7.36
C ILE A 45 -14.30 -4.98 -6.56
N VAL A 46 -13.64 -3.97 -7.16
CA VAL A 46 -13.41 -2.68 -6.50
C VAL A 46 -14.74 -2.00 -6.19
N ARG A 47 -15.64 -1.92 -7.19
CA ARG A 47 -16.98 -1.33 -7.02
C ARG A 47 -17.80 -2.06 -5.97
N ALA A 48 -17.84 -3.39 -6.04
CA ALA A 48 -18.61 -4.21 -5.10
C ALA A 48 -18.11 -4.06 -3.64
N VAL A 49 -16.80 -3.91 -3.43
CA VAL A 49 -16.23 -3.64 -2.10
C VAL A 49 -16.54 -2.22 -1.64
N LYS A 50 -16.48 -1.23 -2.54
CA LYS A 50 -16.88 0.16 -2.24
C LYS A 50 -18.38 0.27 -1.90
N GLU A 51 -19.27 -0.40 -2.64
CA GLU A 51 -20.72 -0.46 -2.39
C GLU A 51 -21.06 -1.06 -1.02
N ARG A 52 -20.20 -1.93 -0.48
CA ARG A 52 -20.30 -2.45 0.90
C ARG A 52 -19.83 -1.44 1.96
N GLY A 53 -19.34 -0.27 1.55
CA GLY A 53 -18.92 0.83 2.43
C GLY A 53 -17.47 0.75 2.88
N HIS A 54 -16.64 -0.13 2.31
CA HIS A 54 -15.22 -0.20 2.63
C HIS A 54 -14.43 0.87 1.90
N ARG A 55 -13.35 1.36 2.52
CA ARG A 55 -12.28 2.07 1.82
C ARG A 55 -11.40 1.05 1.10
N VAL A 56 -10.84 1.44 -0.06
CA VAL A 56 -10.05 0.54 -0.92
C VAL A 56 -8.70 1.15 -1.27
N PHE A 57 -7.63 0.43 -0.94
CA PHE A 57 -6.30 0.61 -1.52
C PHE A 57 -6.13 -0.39 -2.68
N LEU A 58 -6.08 0.12 -3.91
CA LEU A 58 -5.90 -0.68 -5.11
C LEU A 58 -4.40 -0.80 -5.42
N ASP A 59 -3.83 -1.97 -5.10
CA ASP A 59 -2.39 -2.25 -5.06
C ASP A 59 -1.93 -3.02 -6.31
N LEU A 60 -1.89 -2.34 -7.46
CA LEU A 60 -1.52 -2.94 -8.76
C LEU A 60 -0.09 -2.63 -9.22
N LYS A 61 0.59 -1.69 -8.55
CA LYS A 61 2.01 -1.36 -8.78
C LYS A 61 2.35 -1.07 -10.25
N LEU A 62 1.60 -0.14 -10.89
CA LEU A 62 1.79 0.16 -12.31
C LEU A 62 3.25 0.56 -12.60
N HIS A 63 3.78 0.01 -13.68
CA HIS A 63 5.13 0.30 -14.15
C HIS A 63 5.21 0.07 -15.67
N ASP A 64 5.16 1.14 -16.45
CA ASP A 64 5.21 1.12 -17.91
C ASP A 64 5.63 2.51 -18.41
N ILE A 65 5.72 2.72 -19.72
CA ILE A 65 5.99 4.05 -20.31
C ILE A 65 4.93 5.07 -19.87
N PRO A 66 5.29 6.36 -19.77
CA PRO A 66 4.42 7.39 -19.17
C PRO A 66 3.01 7.46 -19.74
N ASN A 67 2.85 7.38 -21.07
CA ASN A 67 1.54 7.45 -21.72
C ASN A 67 0.63 6.25 -21.39
N THR A 68 1.20 5.04 -21.28
CA THR A 68 0.46 3.83 -20.90
C THR A 68 -0.04 3.95 -19.47
N VAL A 69 0.85 4.38 -18.54
CA VAL A 69 0.49 4.56 -17.12
C VAL A 69 -0.55 5.67 -16.98
N LYS A 70 -0.41 6.81 -17.69
CA LYS A 70 -1.42 7.89 -17.69
C LYS A 70 -2.81 7.37 -18.03
N LYS A 71 -2.93 6.61 -19.13
CA LYS A 71 -4.22 6.07 -19.58
C LYS A 71 -4.79 5.03 -18.61
N ALA A 72 -3.95 4.16 -18.07
CA ALA A 72 -4.34 3.18 -17.05
C ALA A 72 -4.85 3.87 -15.77
N MET A 73 -4.14 4.90 -15.29
CA MET A 73 -4.53 5.68 -14.12
C MET A 73 -5.87 6.41 -14.31
N ALA A 74 -6.16 6.91 -15.52
CA ALA A 74 -7.47 7.51 -15.82
C ALA A 74 -8.61 6.49 -15.67
N VAL A 75 -8.39 5.23 -16.08
CA VAL A 75 -9.35 4.14 -15.86
C VAL A 75 -9.49 3.84 -14.36
N LEU A 76 -8.38 3.68 -13.63
CA LEU A 76 -8.40 3.38 -12.20
C LEU A 76 -9.05 4.50 -11.38
N SER A 77 -8.87 5.75 -11.79
CA SER A 77 -9.52 6.91 -11.14
C SER A 77 -11.06 6.80 -11.13
N SER A 78 -11.65 6.14 -12.14
CA SER A 78 -13.11 5.94 -12.23
C SER A 78 -13.66 4.85 -11.31
N LEU A 79 -12.81 4.08 -10.63
CA LEU A 79 -13.22 2.97 -9.76
C LEU A 79 -13.49 3.41 -8.32
N ASP A 80 -13.31 4.67 -8.00
CA ASP A 80 -13.52 5.27 -6.66
C ASP A 80 -12.67 4.62 -5.55
N ALA A 81 -11.50 4.08 -5.90
CA ALA A 81 -10.52 3.66 -4.90
C ALA A 81 -10.01 4.86 -4.09
N ASP A 82 -9.65 4.64 -2.84
CA ASP A 82 -9.15 5.72 -1.95
C ASP A 82 -7.63 5.93 -2.12
N ILE A 83 -6.88 4.85 -2.37
CA ILE A 83 -5.44 4.87 -2.65
C ILE A 83 -5.17 4.00 -3.89
N VAL A 84 -4.25 4.46 -4.74
CA VAL A 84 -3.70 3.69 -5.88
C VAL A 84 -2.19 3.81 -5.86
N ASN A 85 -1.47 2.83 -6.38
CA ASN A 85 -0.02 2.88 -6.41
C ASN A 85 0.60 2.57 -7.80
N LEU A 86 1.88 2.92 -7.87
CA LEU A 86 2.79 2.64 -8.98
C LEU A 86 4.20 2.39 -8.42
N HIS A 87 5.16 2.03 -9.26
CA HIS A 87 6.58 1.93 -8.86
C HIS A 87 7.33 3.26 -9.03
N ALA A 88 8.08 3.69 -8.01
CA ALA A 88 8.96 4.88 -8.09
C ALA A 88 10.07 4.71 -9.15
N ALA A 89 10.52 3.47 -9.37
CA ALA A 89 11.53 3.15 -10.40
C ALA A 89 11.11 3.54 -11.84
N GLY A 90 9.84 3.84 -12.08
CA GLY A 90 9.33 4.31 -13.37
C GLY A 90 9.73 5.73 -13.76
N THR A 91 10.53 6.42 -12.93
CA THR A 91 11.02 7.79 -13.10
C THR A 91 9.99 8.89 -12.87
N THR A 92 10.45 10.13 -12.72
CA THR A 92 9.60 11.32 -12.56
C THR A 92 8.59 11.46 -13.69
N ALA A 93 9.00 11.21 -14.94
CA ALA A 93 8.12 11.36 -16.10
C ALA A 93 6.90 10.42 -16.04
N MET A 94 7.09 9.16 -15.63
CA MET A 94 6.00 8.21 -15.45
C MET A 94 5.08 8.63 -14.29
N MET A 95 5.65 9.04 -13.16
CA MET A 95 4.89 9.44 -11.97
C MET A 95 4.06 10.70 -12.22
N THR A 96 4.61 11.71 -12.91
CA THR A 96 3.89 12.92 -13.31
C THR A 96 2.74 12.61 -14.28
N ALA A 97 3.01 11.76 -15.29
CA ALA A 97 1.97 11.32 -16.23
C ALA A 97 0.85 10.52 -15.53
N ALA A 98 1.21 9.70 -14.53
CA ALA A 98 0.25 8.99 -13.70
C ALA A 98 -0.66 9.94 -12.94
N LEU A 99 -0.09 10.98 -12.30
CA LEU A 99 -0.83 12.01 -11.56
C LEU A 99 -1.80 12.76 -12.47
N GLU A 100 -1.35 13.16 -13.67
CA GLU A 100 -2.22 13.78 -14.67
C GLU A 100 -3.39 12.87 -15.07
N GLY A 101 -3.14 11.58 -15.32
CA GLY A 101 -4.17 10.60 -15.67
C GLY A 101 -5.15 10.34 -14.53
N MET A 102 -4.67 10.34 -13.28
CA MET A 102 -5.47 10.08 -12.08
C MET A 102 -6.40 11.24 -11.73
N THR A 103 -6.04 12.48 -12.08
CA THR A 103 -6.79 13.69 -11.73
C THR A 103 -8.01 13.83 -12.63
N ARG A 104 -9.20 13.86 -12.03
CA ARG A 104 -10.48 14.05 -12.73
C ARG A 104 -10.67 15.50 -13.17
N PRO A 105 -11.61 15.78 -14.08
CA PRO A 105 -11.87 17.16 -14.54
C PRO A 105 -12.25 18.16 -13.43
N ASP A 106 -12.81 17.67 -12.33
CA ASP A 106 -13.16 18.48 -11.15
C ASP A 106 -11.98 18.68 -10.18
N GLY A 107 -10.80 18.16 -10.52
CA GLY A 107 -9.60 18.20 -9.69
C GLY A 107 -9.53 17.12 -8.61
N SER A 108 -10.58 16.33 -8.41
CA SER A 108 -10.56 15.23 -7.45
C SER A 108 -9.74 14.04 -7.95
N ARG A 109 -9.15 13.28 -7.03
CA ARG A 109 -8.45 12.04 -7.34
C ARG A 109 -8.27 11.16 -6.09
N PRO A 110 -8.04 9.86 -6.25
CA PRO A 110 -7.47 9.02 -5.20
C PRO A 110 -6.10 9.53 -4.75
N LEU A 111 -5.66 9.13 -3.57
CA LEU A 111 -4.25 9.27 -3.19
C LEU A 111 -3.39 8.39 -4.11
N LEU A 112 -2.32 8.98 -4.65
CA LEU A 112 -1.36 8.28 -5.50
C LEU A 112 -0.03 8.14 -4.76
N ILE A 113 0.40 6.90 -4.51
CA ILE A 113 1.62 6.59 -3.78
C ILE A 113 2.58 5.74 -4.62
N ALA A 114 3.87 5.85 -4.35
CA ALA A 114 4.89 5.09 -5.09
C ALA A 114 5.53 4.00 -4.24
N VAL A 115 5.65 2.80 -4.80
CA VAL A 115 6.45 1.73 -4.17
C VAL A 115 7.93 2.05 -4.37
N THR A 116 8.68 2.13 -3.29
CA THR A 116 10.13 2.36 -3.28
C THR A 116 10.87 1.08 -3.66
N GLN A 117 11.39 0.35 -2.68
CA GLN A 117 11.89 -1.01 -2.87
C GLN A 117 10.96 -2.01 -2.19
N LEU A 118 10.77 -3.19 -2.81
CA LEU A 118 9.95 -4.23 -2.22
C LEU A 118 10.60 -4.73 -0.92
N THR A 119 9.79 -5.04 0.09
CA THR A 119 10.28 -5.55 1.38
C THR A 119 10.96 -6.92 1.29
N SER A 120 10.83 -7.61 0.15
CA SER A 120 11.55 -8.83 -0.20
C SER A 120 12.94 -8.57 -0.80
N THR A 121 13.22 -7.35 -1.28
CA THR A 121 14.53 -6.95 -1.82
C THR A 121 15.48 -6.64 -0.68
N ASP A 122 16.64 -7.27 -0.69
CA ASP A 122 17.77 -6.97 0.17
C ASP A 122 18.91 -6.32 -0.63
N GLN A 123 19.95 -5.81 0.06
CA GLN A 123 21.11 -5.16 -0.57
C GLN A 123 21.73 -6.03 -1.65
N GLN A 124 21.95 -7.32 -1.35
CA GLN A 124 22.62 -8.24 -2.26
C GLN A 124 21.83 -8.47 -3.55
N SER A 125 20.51 -8.68 -3.46
CA SER A 125 19.66 -8.86 -4.65
C SER A 125 19.54 -7.56 -5.44
N MET A 126 19.49 -6.42 -4.79
CA MET A 126 19.47 -5.12 -5.45
C MET A 126 20.74 -4.87 -6.26
N GLU A 127 21.92 -5.14 -5.69
CA GLU A 127 23.20 -4.99 -6.39
C GLU A 127 23.34 -5.97 -7.56
N ARG A 128 23.02 -7.25 -7.32
CA ARG A 128 23.20 -8.31 -8.30
C ARG A 128 22.23 -8.22 -9.47
N ASP A 129 20.94 -8.02 -9.18
CA ASP A 129 19.87 -8.21 -10.13
C ASP A 129 19.38 -6.88 -10.73
N LEU A 130 19.42 -5.78 -9.96
CA LEU A 130 19.03 -4.45 -10.41
C LEU A 130 20.21 -3.54 -10.77
N TRP A 131 21.44 -3.98 -10.46
CA TRP A 131 22.68 -3.21 -10.69
C TRP A 131 22.73 -1.86 -9.96
N ILE A 132 22.00 -1.74 -8.86
CA ILE A 132 22.01 -0.56 -7.98
C ILE A 132 22.97 -0.87 -6.84
N ARG A 133 24.06 -0.11 -6.73
CA ARG A 133 25.17 -0.36 -5.78
C ARG A 133 25.11 0.50 -4.54
N GLU A 134 24.31 1.54 -4.54
CA GLU A 134 24.09 2.43 -3.40
C GLU A 134 23.41 1.65 -2.26
N PRO A 135 23.62 2.04 -0.99
CA PRO A 135 22.92 1.47 0.14
C PRO A 135 21.38 1.50 -0.05
N ILE A 136 20.70 0.39 0.26
CA ILE A 136 19.27 0.25 0.02
C ILE A 136 18.43 1.35 0.68
N ASP A 137 18.83 1.81 1.85
CA ASP A 137 18.15 2.90 2.56
C ASP A 137 18.32 4.25 1.85
N GLU A 138 19.46 4.52 1.22
CA GLU A 138 19.68 5.71 0.38
C GLU A 138 18.85 5.65 -0.89
N VAL A 139 18.75 4.48 -1.52
CA VAL A 139 17.89 4.26 -2.70
C VAL A 139 16.42 4.48 -2.36
N VAL A 140 15.96 3.98 -1.22
CA VAL A 140 14.58 4.21 -0.74
C VAL A 140 14.31 5.69 -0.52
N MET A 141 15.24 6.43 0.11
CA MET A 141 15.09 7.88 0.32
C MET A 141 15.11 8.65 -1.00
N HIS A 142 15.98 8.26 -1.94
CA HIS A 142 16.00 8.86 -3.28
C HIS A 142 14.66 8.65 -4.00
N TYR A 143 14.09 7.46 -3.98
CA TYR A 143 12.79 7.17 -4.56
C TYR A 143 11.65 7.94 -3.89
N ALA A 144 11.68 8.07 -2.56
CA ALA A 144 10.69 8.84 -1.82
C ALA A 144 10.73 10.33 -2.20
N LEU A 145 11.93 10.91 -2.27
CA LEU A 145 12.13 12.30 -2.73
C LEU A 145 11.65 12.50 -4.17
N THR A 146 11.99 11.57 -5.06
CA THR A 146 11.57 11.62 -6.47
C THR A 146 10.05 11.57 -6.59
N ALA A 147 9.38 10.70 -5.83
CA ALA A 147 7.92 10.62 -5.78
C ALA A 147 7.29 11.91 -5.23
N ARG A 148 7.82 12.45 -4.14
CA ARG A 148 7.39 13.75 -3.59
C ARG A 148 7.52 14.87 -4.61
N ASN A 149 8.68 14.97 -5.28
CA ASN A 149 8.96 16.01 -6.27
C ASN A 149 8.07 15.87 -7.53
N ALA A 150 7.61 14.65 -7.86
CA ALA A 150 6.62 14.40 -8.90
C ALA A 150 5.18 14.77 -8.48
N GLY A 151 4.96 15.15 -7.20
CA GLY A 151 3.66 15.58 -6.67
C GLY A 151 2.79 14.44 -6.13
N LEU A 152 3.36 13.26 -5.87
CA LEU A 152 2.64 12.14 -5.25
C LEU A 152 2.37 12.41 -3.75
N ASP A 153 1.42 11.68 -3.19
CA ASP A 153 0.95 11.87 -1.81
C ASP A 153 1.77 11.08 -0.79
N GLY A 154 2.52 10.06 -1.22
CA GLY A 154 3.29 9.22 -0.31
C GLY A 154 4.00 8.07 -0.99
N VAL A 155 4.50 7.14 -0.17
CA VAL A 155 5.19 5.93 -0.62
C VAL A 155 4.76 4.68 0.13
N VAL A 156 4.97 3.52 -0.53
CA VAL A 156 5.04 2.21 0.14
C VAL A 156 6.50 1.95 0.46
N CYS A 157 6.82 1.75 1.73
CA CYS A 157 8.17 1.47 2.22
C CYS A 157 8.13 0.49 3.40
N SER A 158 9.28 0.03 3.87
CA SER A 158 9.34 -0.75 5.12
C SER A 158 8.96 0.14 6.32
N PRO A 159 8.30 -0.40 7.37
CA PRO A 159 8.10 0.34 8.61
C PRO A 159 9.38 0.95 9.17
N LEU A 160 10.53 0.26 9.02
CA LEU A 160 11.85 0.73 9.49
C LEU A 160 12.33 2.01 8.80
N GLU A 161 11.75 2.33 7.65
CA GLU A 161 12.12 3.48 6.81
C GLU A 161 11.18 4.69 7.01
N ALA A 162 10.00 4.48 7.63
CA ALA A 162 8.94 5.49 7.69
C ALA A 162 9.38 6.82 8.36
N GLY A 163 10.07 6.74 9.51
CA GLY A 163 10.58 7.94 10.18
C GLY A 163 11.53 8.76 9.32
N LYS A 164 12.48 8.07 8.64
CA LYS A 164 13.44 8.73 7.74
C LYS A 164 12.77 9.32 6.49
N VAL A 165 11.72 8.67 5.97
CA VAL A 165 10.89 9.24 4.88
C VAL A 165 10.26 10.56 5.33
N HIS A 166 9.71 10.63 6.53
CA HIS A 166 9.14 11.87 7.07
C HIS A 166 10.20 12.97 7.31
N GLU A 167 11.40 12.59 7.76
CA GLU A 167 12.51 13.54 7.90
C GLU A 167 12.89 14.18 6.57
N VAL A 168 12.96 13.37 5.51
CA VAL A 168 13.43 13.80 4.18
C VAL A 168 12.32 14.46 3.35
N CYS A 169 11.09 13.88 3.41
CA CYS A 169 9.96 14.31 2.58
C CYS A 169 8.97 15.24 3.32
N GLY A 170 9.11 15.40 4.63
CA GLY A 170 8.18 16.15 5.47
C GLY A 170 7.05 15.27 6.03
N ALA A 171 6.54 15.62 7.20
CA ALA A 171 5.54 14.84 7.97
C ALA A 171 4.17 14.67 7.27
N GLY A 172 3.88 15.44 6.22
CA GLY A 172 2.65 15.30 5.44
C GLY A 172 2.75 14.30 4.29
N PHE A 173 3.94 13.75 4.01
CA PHE A 173 4.16 12.78 2.95
C PHE A 173 3.90 11.37 3.50
N LEU A 174 2.85 10.70 3.03
CA LEU A 174 2.32 9.47 3.62
C LEU A 174 3.26 8.27 3.48
N THR A 175 3.29 7.45 4.52
CA THR A 175 3.96 6.16 4.53
C THR A 175 2.94 5.02 4.69
N VAL A 176 2.91 4.11 3.72
CA VAL A 176 2.10 2.88 3.75
C VAL A 176 3.05 1.71 3.89
N THR A 177 2.97 0.98 5.01
CA THR A 177 4.03 0.06 5.41
C THR A 177 3.50 -1.38 5.55
N PRO A 178 3.83 -2.29 4.62
CA PRO A 178 3.57 -3.72 4.74
C PRO A 178 4.63 -4.41 5.63
N GLY A 179 4.44 -5.71 5.87
CA GLY A 179 5.41 -6.51 6.65
C GLY A 179 5.16 -6.45 8.15
N VAL A 180 3.95 -6.12 8.57
CA VAL A 180 3.57 -6.06 9.99
C VAL A 180 3.04 -7.41 10.46
N ARG A 181 3.48 -7.85 11.64
CA ARG A 181 3.09 -9.12 12.29
C ARG A 181 2.88 -8.88 13.78
N PHE A 182 2.05 -9.70 14.41
CA PHE A 182 2.00 -9.71 15.87
C PHE A 182 3.28 -10.32 16.45
N SER A 183 3.64 -9.93 17.67
CA SER A 183 4.83 -10.43 18.36
C SER A 183 4.82 -11.95 18.60
N ASP A 184 3.61 -12.53 18.73
CA ASP A 184 3.34 -13.96 18.92
C ASP A 184 3.10 -14.71 17.59
N GLY A 185 3.22 -14.04 16.44
CA GLY A 185 2.94 -14.58 15.12
C GLY A 185 4.16 -15.11 14.37
N ALA A 186 3.94 -15.99 13.38
CA ALA A 186 4.98 -16.47 12.48
C ALA A 186 5.48 -15.37 11.53
N LYS A 187 6.81 -15.27 11.33
CA LYS A 187 7.43 -14.27 10.44
C LYS A 187 7.06 -14.46 8.96
N GLY A 188 6.83 -15.71 8.53
CA GLY A 188 6.50 -16.05 7.14
C GLY A 188 7.63 -15.68 6.16
N ASP A 189 7.24 -15.19 4.99
CA ASP A 189 8.08 -14.82 3.84
C ASP A 189 8.69 -13.40 3.93
N GLN A 190 8.34 -12.62 4.96
CA GLN A 190 8.84 -11.25 5.14
C GLN A 190 10.20 -11.24 5.84
N LYS A 191 11.19 -10.55 5.25
CA LYS A 191 12.55 -10.42 5.80
C LYS A 191 12.66 -9.28 6.83
N ARG A 192 11.88 -8.22 6.67
CA ARG A 192 11.87 -7.00 7.49
C ARG A 192 10.49 -6.84 8.14
N VAL A 193 10.33 -7.35 9.37
CA VAL A 193 9.04 -7.40 10.11
C VAL A 193 9.08 -6.50 11.31
N THR A 194 7.96 -5.84 11.60
CA THR A 194 7.70 -5.07 12.82
C THR A 194 6.33 -5.45 13.39
N THR A 195 6.12 -5.16 14.67
CA THR A 195 4.78 -5.22 15.29
C THR A 195 3.99 -3.94 14.98
N PRO A 196 2.64 -3.95 15.13
CA PRO A 196 1.85 -2.73 14.98
C PRO A 196 2.32 -1.59 15.90
N ALA A 197 2.65 -1.90 17.15
CA ALA A 197 3.15 -0.93 18.13
C ALA A 197 4.52 -0.34 17.72
N GLU A 198 5.44 -1.17 17.23
CA GLU A 198 6.72 -0.69 16.71
C GLU A 198 6.54 0.18 15.46
N ALA A 199 5.69 -0.20 14.50
CA ALA A 199 5.37 0.59 13.33
C ALA A 199 4.76 1.96 13.72
N LYS A 200 3.90 2.00 14.76
CA LYS A 200 3.39 3.23 15.36
C LYS A 200 4.52 4.12 15.91
N ALA A 201 5.43 3.53 16.66
CA ALA A 201 6.53 4.25 17.31
C ALA A 201 7.54 4.82 16.29
N ILE A 202 7.80 4.09 15.20
CA ILE A 202 8.69 4.52 14.11
C ILE A 202 8.03 5.62 13.25
N GLY A 203 6.70 5.71 13.25
CA GLY A 203 5.99 6.81 12.59
C GLY A 203 5.25 6.43 11.31
N SER A 204 4.96 5.14 11.06
CA SER A 204 4.08 4.75 9.94
C SER A 204 2.72 5.43 10.02
N ASP A 205 2.17 5.87 8.87
CA ASP A 205 0.80 6.42 8.78
C ASP A 205 -0.23 5.34 8.55
N TYR A 206 0.07 4.39 7.66
CA TYR A 206 -0.76 3.22 7.40
C TYR A 206 0.08 1.95 7.53
N ILE A 207 -0.49 0.92 8.15
CA ILE A 207 0.09 -0.43 8.11
C ILE A 207 -0.76 -1.35 7.23
N VAL A 208 -0.10 -2.22 6.45
CA VAL A 208 -0.80 -3.23 5.65
C VAL A 208 -0.58 -4.60 6.29
N VAL A 209 -1.67 -5.22 6.73
CA VAL A 209 -1.67 -6.49 7.46
C VAL A 209 -2.49 -7.54 6.69
N GLY A 210 -1.86 -8.65 6.32
CA GLY A 210 -2.51 -9.77 5.63
C GLY A 210 -2.80 -10.93 6.58
N ARG A 211 -2.06 -12.04 6.43
CA ARG A 211 -2.27 -13.31 7.16
C ARG A 211 -2.51 -13.21 8.67
N PRO A 212 -1.89 -12.29 9.44
CA PRO A 212 -2.22 -12.13 10.86
C PRO A 212 -3.69 -11.83 11.13
N ILE A 213 -4.39 -11.23 10.16
CA ILE A 213 -5.84 -10.98 10.22
C ILE A 213 -6.60 -12.00 9.37
N THR A 214 -6.22 -12.16 8.09
CA THR A 214 -7.01 -12.96 7.13
C THR A 214 -7.00 -14.45 7.42
N ALA A 215 -5.95 -14.99 8.04
CA ALA A 215 -5.84 -16.38 8.46
C ALA A 215 -6.17 -16.62 9.95
N SER A 216 -6.61 -15.58 10.68
CA SER A 216 -7.03 -15.73 12.07
C SER A 216 -8.33 -16.51 12.19
N ALA A 217 -8.45 -17.29 13.25
CA ALA A 217 -9.74 -17.92 13.61
C ALA A 217 -10.85 -16.88 13.84
N ASP A 218 -10.46 -15.70 14.40
CA ASP A 218 -11.31 -14.54 14.56
C ASP A 218 -10.64 -13.31 13.92
N PRO A 219 -10.94 -12.99 12.65
CA PRO A 219 -10.37 -11.85 11.95
C PRO A 219 -10.81 -10.50 12.53
N ALA A 220 -12.04 -10.41 13.06
CA ALA A 220 -12.53 -9.17 13.63
C ALA A 220 -11.74 -8.81 14.90
N ALA A 221 -11.58 -9.75 15.82
CA ALA A 221 -10.76 -9.55 17.01
C ALA A 221 -9.27 -9.27 16.68
N ALA A 222 -8.72 -9.94 15.65
CA ALA A 222 -7.36 -9.69 15.19
C ALA A 222 -7.19 -8.29 14.59
N TYR A 223 -8.16 -7.81 13.82
CA TYR A 223 -8.18 -6.46 13.28
C TYR A 223 -8.28 -5.41 14.39
N GLU A 224 -9.20 -5.57 15.34
CA GLU A 224 -9.33 -4.69 16.49
C GLU A 224 -8.05 -4.63 17.34
N ARG A 225 -7.38 -5.77 17.53
CA ARG A 225 -6.06 -5.81 18.19
C ARG A 225 -5.05 -4.94 17.44
N CYS A 226 -4.99 -5.07 16.10
CA CYS A 226 -4.14 -4.26 15.26
C CYS A 226 -4.44 -2.76 15.40
N VAL A 227 -5.72 -2.38 15.39
CA VAL A 227 -6.15 -0.99 15.55
C VAL A 227 -5.74 -0.46 16.92
N ARG A 228 -5.98 -1.20 18.01
CA ARG A 228 -5.56 -0.80 19.37
C ARG A 228 -4.05 -0.61 19.48
N GLU A 229 -3.25 -1.53 18.90
CA GLU A 229 -1.79 -1.47 19.01
C GLU A 229 -1.20 -0.36 18.12
N PHE A 230 -1.80 -0.07 16.97
CA PHE A 230 -1.28 0.88 15.99
C PHE A 230 -1.88 2.28 16.10
N VAL A 231 -3.19 2.39 16.20
CA VAL A 231 -3.88 3.69 16.26
C VAL A 231 -3.93 4.20 17.69
N GLY A 232 -4.31 3.37 18.63
CA GLY A 232 -4.35 3.67 20.08
C GLY A 232 -5.73 3.69 20.65
#